data_e949317f4043852a450da8017f7f5ef8
#
_entry.id   e949317f4043852a450da8017f7f5ef8
#
_cell.length_a   1.000
_cell.length_b   1.000
_cell.length_c   1.000
_cell.angle_alpha   90.00
_cell.angle_beta   90.00
_cell.angle_gamma   90.00
#
_symmetry.space_group_name_H-M   'P 1'
#
loop_
_entity.id
_entity.type
_entity.pdbx_description
1 polymer ?
#
loop_
_entity_poly.entity_id
_entity_poly.type
_entity_poly.pdbx_seq_one_letter_code
_entity_poly.pdbx_strand_id
1 'polypeptide(L)'
;MSLVSPYIHPAKLISYDNTNRTAKVSIAGLTDGVEEGITAMIAYPIGDDDMDTERELLAGADVWVFFEQGDTTMPVIAFYRRHGQGRAVVDIRRIRQENIEVLARSAITLDAKDLVHIKAKTITIDATTVNLNASNFNVTAETSVNGNSTSYGNQTINGSVSATGDIKAGGISLKSHKHGGVDTGGGSTSGPQ
;
A
#
# COMPACT_ATOMS: atom_id res chain seq x y z
N MET A 1 11.69 41.56 26.81
CA MET A 1 10.78 40.70 27.61
C MET A 1 10.01 39.88 26.59
N SER A 2 10.25 38.57 26.53
CA SER A 2 9.48 37.70 25.64
C SER A 2 8.02 37.71 26.12
N LEU A 3 7.08 37.89 25.18
CA LEU A 3 5.65 37.77 25.47
C LEU A 3 5.36 36.30 25.79
N VAL A 4 4.90 36.03 27.01
CA VAL A 4 4.48 34.67 27.37
C VAL A 4 3.08 34.43 26.81
N SER A 5 2.93 33.43 25.97
CA SER A 5 1.64 33.00 25.43
C SER A 5 1.24 31.62 25.98
N PRO A 6 0.30 31.59 26.94
CA PRO A 6 -0.10 30.31 27.56
C PRO A 6 -1.15 29.54 26.78
N TYR A 7 -1.55 30.02 25.62
CA TYR A 7 -2.65 29.46 24.83
C TYR A 7 -2.15 28.73 23.59
N ILE A 8 -3.01 27.89 23.03
CA ILE A 8 -2.86 27.41 21.65
C ILE A 8 -3.48 28.44 20.70
N HIS A 9 -2.82 28.68 19.59
CA HIS A 9 -3.21 29.69 18.62
C HIS A 9 -3.68 29.06 17.31
N PRO A 10 -4.76 29.60 16.70
CA PRO A 10 -5.09 29.24 15.34
C PRO A 10 -4.05 29.82 14.38
N ALA A 11 -3.57 29.01 13.46
CA ALA A 11 -2.58 29.42 12.49
C ALA A 11 -2.87 28.81 11.12
N LYS A 12 -2.24 29.35 10.11
CA LYS A 12 -2.25 28.83 8.75
C LYS A 12 -0.85 28.36 8.37
N LEU A 13 -0.76 27.15 7.85
CA LEU A 13 0.48 26.60 7.34
C LEU A 13 0.77 27.18 5.97
N ILE A 14 1.92 27.85 5.82
CA ILE A 14 2.34 28.50 4.58
C ILE A 14 3.13 27.50 3.73
N SER A 15 4.16 26.88 4.31
CA SER A 15 5.02 25.92 3.63
C SER A 15 5.57 24.89 4.61
N TYR A 16 5.99 23.75 4.07
CA TYR A 16 6.68 22.70 4.80
C TYR A 16 8.05 22.45 4.17
N ASP A 17 9.07 22.40 5.00
CA ASP A 17 10.45 22.04 4.63
C ASP A 17 10.73 20.62 5.15
N ASN A 18 10.71 19.66 4.24
CA ASN A 18 10.94 18.25 4.57
C ASN A 18 12.40 17.94 4.92
N THR A 19 13.35 18.78 4.47
CA THR A 19 14.76 18.60 4.77
C THR A 19 15.09 18.92 6.21
N ASN A 20 14.56 20.04 6.69
CA ASN A 20 14.75 20.53 8.06
C ASN A 20 13.62 20.09 9.01
N ARG A 21 12.56 19.46 8.47
CA ARG A 21 11.34 19.05 9.21
C ARG A 21 10.73 20.21 9.99
N THR A 22 10.66 21.37 9.35
CA THR A 22 10.07 22.58 9.89
C THR A 22 8.98 23.11 8.96
N ALA A 23 8.15 24.00 9.46
CA ALA A 23 7.14 24.62 8.66
C ALA A 23 7.10 26.12 8.86
N LYS A 24 6.60 26.85 7.88
CA LYS A 24 6.27 28.27 8.02
C LYS A 24 4.79 28.40 8.35
N VAL A 25 4.49 29.17 9.38
CA VAL A 25 3.12 29.42 9.83
C VAL A 25 2.82 30.91 9.96
N SER A 26 1.59 31.28 9.62
CA SER A 26 1.03 32.60 9.88
C SER A 26 0.03 32.52 11.03
N ILE A 27 0.23 33.32 12.05
CA ILE A 27 -0.58 33.39 13.26
C ILE A 27 -1.19 34.79 13.35
N ALA A 28 -2.50 34.89 13.15
CA ALA A 28 -3.19 36.18 13.17
C ALA A 28 -2.96 36.93 14.50
N GLY A 29 -2.64 38.20 14.40
CA GLY A 29 -2.31 39.04 15.56
C GLY A 29 -0.88 38.93 16.07
N LEU A 30 -0.10 37.92 15.65
CA LEU A 30 1.30 37.73 16.03
C LEU A 30 2.28 37.87 14.87
N THR A 31 1.88 37.45 13.68
CA THR A 31 2.75 37.48 12.49
C THR A 31 2.19 38.40 11.39
N ASP A 32 1.29 39.29 11.74
CA ASP A 32 0.66 40.22 10.78
C ASP A 32 1.75 41.09 10.11
N GLY A 33 1.72 41.15 8.78
CA GLY A 33 2.73 41.84 8.00
C GLY A 33 3.99 41.06 7.65
N VAL A 34 4.11 39.79 8.11
CA VAL A 34 5.20 38.88 7.75
C VAL A 34 4.65 37.86 6.75
N GLU A 35 4.75 38.11 5.46
CA GLU A 35 4.18 37.26 4.40
C GLU A 35 4.74 35.83 4.43
N GLU A 36 6.03 35.67 4.73
CA GLU A 36 6.68 34.36 4.83
C GLU A 36 6.32 33.60 6.11
N GLY A 37 5.67 34.26 7.07
CA GLY A 37 5.37 33.69 8.38
C GLY A 37 6.63 33.42 9.24
N ILE A 38 6.44 32.71 10.33
CA ILE A 38 7.52 32.30 11.24
C ILE A 38 7.79 30.81 11.14
N THR A 39 9.04 30.41 11.40
CA THR A 39 9.42 28.98 11.42
C THR A 39 8.90 28.33 12.67
N ALA A 40 8.16 27.23 12.52
CA ALA A 40 7.63 26.40 13.58
C ALA A 40 8.18 24.99 13.51
N MET A 41 8.43 24.40 14.68
CA MET A 41 8.69 22.97 14.82
C MET A 41 7.37 22.19 14.72
N ILE A 42 7.46 20.87 14.64
CA ILE A 42 6.32 19.98 14.54
C ILE A 42 6.30 19.05 15.74
N ALA A 43 5.19 19.00 16.46
CA ALA A 43 4.99 18.01 17.50
C ALA A 43 4.60 16.67 16.89
N TYR A 44 5.24 15.60 17.35
CA TYR A 44 4.90 14.23 16.99
C TYR A 44 3.98 13.63 18.05
N PRO A 45 2.96 12.86 17.68
CA PRO A 45 2.14 12.13 18.64
C PRO A 45 3.00 11.10 19.38
N ILE A 46 2.57 10.75 20.58
CA ILE A 46 3.21 9.68 21.35
C ILE A 46 3.18 8.39 20.54
N GLY A 47 4.33 7.77 20.39
CA GLY A 47 4.52 6.54 19.61
C GLY A 47 5.11 6.72 18.22
N ASP A 48 5.15 7.96 17.71
CA ASP A 48 5.91 8.28 16.50
C ASP A 48 7.27 8.85 16.91
N ASP A 49 8.34 8.35 16.32
CA ASP A 49 9.70 8.84 16.52
C ASP A 49 10.05 9.78 15.37
N ASP A 50 10.43 11.00 15.68
CA ASP A 50 10.85 11.99 14.67
C ASP A 50 12.16 11.64 13.96
N MET A 51 12.93 10.70 14.50
CA MET A 51 14.17 10.25 13.89
C MET A 51 13.95 9.24 12.75
N ASP A 52 12.85 8.50 12.76
CA ASP A 52 12.56 7.46 11.77
C ASP A 52 11.25 7.67 11.01
N THR A 53 10.43 8.65 11.40
CA THR A 53 9.13 8.93 10.79
C THR A 53 9.01 10.37 10.36
N GLU A 54 8.63 10.60 9.11
CA GLU A 54 8.23 11.91 8.60
C GLU A 54 6.72 12.01 8.44
N ARG A 55 6.18 13.21 8.70
CA ARG A 55 4.78 13.54 8.47
C ARG A 55 4.68 14.70 7.50
N GLU A 56 4.25 14.42 6.28
CA GLU A 56 4.00 15.44 5.28
C GLU A 56 2.89 16.40 5.74
N LEU A 57 3.18 17.69 5.72
CA LEU A 57 2.23 18.76 6.00
C LEU A 57 1.81 19.46 4.71
N LEU A 58 0.50 19.67 4.56
CA LEU A 58 -0.05 20.31 3.37
C LEU A 58 -0.12 21.82 3.54
N ALA A 59 0.57 22.58 2.68
CA ALA A 59 0.48 24.02 2.64
C ALA A 59 -0.98 24.50 2.48
N GLY A 60 -1.32 25.60 3.11
CA GLY A 60 -2.65 26.16 3.16
C GLY A 60 -3.58 25.55 4.21
N ALA A 61 -3.14 24.51 4.92
CA ALA A 61 -3.94 23.92 5.99
C ALA A 61 -4.04 24.83 7.21
N ASP A 62 -5.18 24.75 7.90
CA ASP A 62 -5.35 25.37 9.22
C ASP A 62 -4.77 24.43 10.29
N VAL A 63 -4.00 24.99 11.21
CA VAL A 63 -3.29 24.27 12.27
C VAL A 63 -3.47 24.94 13.62
N TRP A 64 -3.21 24.19 14.69
CA TRP A 64 -3.06 24.69 16.04
C TRP A 64 -1.58 24.77 16.39
N VAL A 65 -1.14 25.93 16.89
CA VAL A 65 0.23 26.22 17.30
C VAL A 65 0.25 26.56 18.79
N PHE A 66 1.22 26.04 19.51
CA PHE A 66 1.57 26.50 20.85
C PHE A 66 3.02 27.01 20.85
N PHE A 67 3.42 27.63 21.95
CA PHE A 67 4.78 28.15 22.12
C PHE A 67 5.45 27.43 23.28
N GLU A 68 6.65 26.90 23.05
CA GLU A 68 7.41 26.23 24.11
C GLU A 68 7.67 27.20 25.26
N GLN A 69 7.29 26.78 26.45
CA GLN A 69 7.36 27.59 27.68
C GLN A 69 6.70 28.98 27.54
N GLY A 70 5.81 29.18 26.57
CA GLY A 70 5.17 30.45 26.27
C GLY A 70 6.04 31.43 25.46
N ASP A 71 7.23 31.02 25.02
CA ASP A 71 8.13 31.84 24.24
C ASP A 71 7.65 31.97 22.79
N THR A 72 7.20 33.17 22.39
CA THR A 72 6.66 33.44 21.06
C THR A 72 7.69 33.26 19.93
N THR A 73 8.96 33.09 20.24
CA THR A 73 10.02 32.77 19.25
C THR A 73 10.16 31.27 19.00
N MET A 74 9.47 30.42 19.79
CA MET A 74 9.53 28.96 19.70
C MET A 74 8.16 28.34 19.40
N PRO A 75 7.57 28.60 18.24
CA PRO A 75 6.28 28.04 17.85
C PRO A 75 6.38 26.56 17.47
N VAL A 76 5.37 25.79 17.87
CA VAL A 76 5.26 24.37 17.57
C VAL A 76 3.86 24.07 17.02
N ILE A 77 3.77 23.43 15.88
CA ILE A 77 2.52 22.92 15.31
C ILE A 77 2.13 21.67 16.07
N ALA A 78 0.94 21.70 16.71
CA ALA A 78 0.41 20.57 17.48
C ALA A 78 -0.48 19.66 16.60
N PHE A 79 -1.45 20.23 15.90
CA PHE A 79 -2.51 19.50 15.20
C PHE A 79 -3.02 20.26 13.98
N TYR A 80 -3.65 19.53 13.04
CA TYR A 80 -4.55 20.16 12.07
C TYR A 80 -5.79 20.69 12.78
N ARG A 81 -6.22 21.87 12.35
CA ARG A 81 -7.42 22.53 12.83
C ARG A 81 -8.48 22.49 11.73
N ARG A 82 -9.65 21.96 12.06
CA ARG A 82 -10.80 22.13 11.20
C ARG A 82 -11.42 23.49 11.47
N HIS A 83 -11.54 24.32 10.45
CA HIS A 83 -12.12 25.65 10.53
C HIS A 83 -13.01 25.95 9.31
N GLY A 84 -14.10 26.67 9.55
CA GLY A 84 -14.99 27.14 8.49
C GLY A 84 -15.92 26.09 7.89
N GLN A 85 -16.67 26.55 6.89
CA GLN A 85 -17.58 25.71 6.11
C GLN A 85 -16.82 25.15 4.89
N GLY A 86 -16.62 23.89 4.85
CA GLY A 86 -15.98 23.19 3.74
C GLY A 86 -16.55 21.79 3.61
N ARG A 87 -16.48 21.24 2.40
CA ARG A 87 -16.82 19.84 2.20
C ARG A 87 -15.86 18.97 3.00
N ALA A 88 -16.40 18.26 3.98
CA ALA A 88 -15.68 17.18 4.60
C ALA A 88 -15.92 15.91 3.75
N VAL A 89 -14.86 15.17 3.48
CA VAL A 89 -15.02 13.80 3.03
C VAL A 89 -15.52 13.02 4.24
N VAL A 90 -16.67 12.37 4.09
CA VAL A 90 -17.31 11.59 5.16
C VAL A 90 -16.82 10.15 5.08
N ASP A 91 -16.61 9.54 6.24
CA ASP A 91 -16.25 8.11 6.41
C ASP A 91 -14.96 7.64 5.71
N ILE A 92 -14.05 8.56 5.40
CA ILE A 92 -12.77 8.21 4.81
C ILE A 92 -11.62 8.78 5.64
N ARG A 93 -10.78 7.92 6.18
CA ARG A 93 -9.46 8.29 6.72
C ARG A 93 -8.40 8.03 5.67
N ARG A 94 -7.62 9.06 5.29
CA ARG A 94 -6.50 8.95 4.36
C ARG A 94 -5.17 9.09 5.10
N ILE A 95 -4.24 8.19 4.79
CA ILE A 95 -2.83 8.35 5.11
C ILE A 95 -2.14 8.67 3.79
N ARG A 96 -1.42 9.79 3.72
CA ARG A 96 -0.71 10.25 2.53
C ARG A 96 0.72 10.50 2.90
N GLN A 97 1.59 9.89 2.13
CA GLN A 97 3.03 10.06 2.22
C GLN A 97 3.62 9.58 0.89
N GLU A 98 4.80 10.03 0.53
CA GLU A 98 5.51 9.49 -0.64
C GLU A 98 5.79 8.00 -0.46
N ASN A 99 6.26 7.61 0.72
CA ASN A 99 6.51 6.22 1.09
C ASN A 99 5.81 5.90 2.42
N ILE A 100 5.19 4.74 2.51
CA ILE A 100 4.56 4.24 3.74
C ILE A 100 5.10 2.85 4.02
N GLU A 101 5.70 2.66 5.18
CA GLU A 101 6.10 1.37 5.72
C GLU A 101 5.20 1.00 6.89
N VAL A 102 4.73 -0.23 6.91
CA VAL A 102 3.93 -0.77 8.02
C VAL A 102 4.68 -1.94 8.62
N LEU A 103 5.31 -1.71 9.76
CA LEU A 103 6.17 -2.67 10.44
C LEU A 103 5.45 -3.24 11.67
N ALA A 104 5.36 -4.56 11.75
CA ALA A 104 4.80 -5.25 12.91
C ALA A 104 5.73 -6.38 13.35
N ARG A 105 5.92 -6.54 14.65
CA ARG A 105 6.77 -7.62 15.20
C ARG A 105 6.16 -9.01 15.07
N SER A 106 4.85 -9.11 14.91
CA SER A 106 4.14 -10.39 14.87
C SER A 106 3.16 -10.46 13.70
N ALA A 107 2.17 -9.60 13.63
CA ALA A 107 1.10 -9.73 12.65
C ALA A 107 0.56 -8.38 12.17
N ILE A 108 0.16 -8.34 10.90
CA ILE A 108 -0.65 -7.27 10.32
C ILE A 108 -1.94 -7.93 9.83
N THR A 109 -3.08 -7.42 10.28
CA THR A 109 -4.41 -7.85 9.82
C THR A 109 -5.08 -6.73 9.05
N LEU A 110 -5.47 -7.02 7.81
CA LEU A 110 -6.31 -6.14 6.99
C LEU A 110 -7.67 -6.82 6.85
N ASP A 111 -8.68 -6.28 7.53
CA ASP A 111 -10.03 -6.79 7.52
C ASP A 111 -10.98 -5.74 6.96
N ALA A 112 -11.72 -6.07 5.91
CA ALA A 112 -12.71 -5.23 5.30
C ALA A 112 -13.93 -6.07 4.91
N LYS A 113 -15.12 -5.60 5.28
CA LYS A 113 -16.36 -6.30 5.00
C LYS A 113 -16.56 -6.59 3.51
N ASP A 114 -16.27 -5.62 2.66
CA ASP A 114 -16.67 -5.69 1.25
C ASP A 114 -15.48 -5.76 0.29
N LEU A 115 -14.39 -4.99 0.52
CA LEU A 115 -13.31 -4.89 -0.46
C LEU A 115 -11.97 -4.50 0.18
N VAL A 116 -10.94 -5.24 -0.12
CA VAL A 116 -9.54 -4.82 -0.02
C VAL A 116 -9.00 -4.67 -1.44
N HIS A 117 -8.64 -3.46 -1.85
CA HIS A 117 -8.10 -3.17 -3.18
C HIS A 117 -6.64 -2.76 -3.09
N ILE A 118 -5.77 -3.56 -3.70
CA ILE A 118 -4.32 -3.29 -3.80
C ILE A 118 -4.01 -2.98 -5.26
N LYS A 119 -3.44 -1.80 -5.51
CA LYS A 119 -3.05 -1.35 -6.85
C LYS A 119 -1.62 -0.82 -6.82
N ALA A 120 -0.75 -1.44 -7.61
CA ALA A 120 0.63 -1.02 -7.78
C ALA A 120 1.15 -1.41 -9.16
N LYS A 121 2.29 -0.87 -9.57
CA LYS A 121 3.04 -1.36 -10.75
C LYS A 121 3.57 -2.76 -10.51
N THR A 122 4.02 -3.05 -9.30
CA THR A 122 4.55 -4.35 -8.89
C THR A 122 4.03 -4.68 -7.49
N ILE A 123 3.63 -5.93 -7.29
CA ILE A 123 3.28 -6.49 -5.97
C ILE A 123 4.18 -7.69 -5.77
N THR A 124 4.96 -7.69 -4.68
CA THR A 124 5.82 -8.80 -4.28
C THR A 124 5.29 -9.39 -2.98
N ILE A 125 5.21 -10.71 -2.89
CA ILE A 125 4.82 -11.43 -1.70
C ILE A 125 5.91 -12.46 -1.39
N ASP A 126 6.70 -12.20 -0.35
CA ASP A 126 7.74 -13.09 0.15
C ASP A 126 7.22 -13.81 1.40
N ALA A 127 6.90 -15.08 1.26
CA ALA A 127 6.34 -15.87 2.35
C ALA A 127 6.72 -17.35 2.22
N THR A 128 6.84 -18.04 3.34
CA THR A 128 6.96 -19.51 3.37
C THR A 128 5.68 -20.17 2.84
N THR A 129 4.52 -19.60 3.11
CA THR A 129 3.22 -20.13 2.67
C THR A 129 2.28 -18.98 2.33
N VAL A 130 1.61 -19.08 1.20
CA VAL A 130 0.51 -18.20 0.79
C VAL A 130 -0.77 -19.02 0.68
N ASN A 131 -1.78 -18.69 1.50
CA ASN A 131 -3.09 -19.33 1.45
C ASN A 131 -4.09 -18.39 0.80
N LEU A 132 -4.72 -18.81 -0.29
CA LEU A 132 -5.77 -18.09 -0.99
C LEU A 132 -7.08 -18.89 -0.87
N ASN A 133 -7.93 -18.50 0.09
CA ASN A 133 -9.23 -19.13 0.31
C ASN A 133 -10.32 -18.26 -0.33
N ALA A 134 -10.75 -18.61 -1.50
CA ALA A 134 -11.75 -17.88 -2.26
C ALA A 134 -12.68 -18.83 -3.03
N SER A 135 -13.95 -18.45 -3.19
CA SER A 135 -14.86 -19.19 -4.06
C SER A 135 -14.45 -19.09 -5.54
N ASN A 136 -13.85 -17.96 -5.93
CA ASN A 136 -13.33 -17.73 -7.27
C ASN A 136 -11.97 -17.05 -7.19
N PHE A 137 -11.01 -17.56 -7.93
CA PHE A 137 -9.70 -16.96 -8.10
C PHE A 137 -9.46 -16.71 -9.60
N ASN A 138 -9.55 -15.46 -10.02
CA ASN A 138 -9.40 -15.06 -11.42
C ASN A 138 -8.01 -14.48 -11.65
N VAL A 139 -7.28 -15.02 -12.62
CA VAL A 139 -5.99 -14.52 -13.07
C VAL A 139 -6.09 -14.16 -14.53
N THR A 140 -5.88 -12.88 -14.86
CA THR A 140 -5.84 -12.38 -16.23
C THR A 140 -4.41 -11.94 -16.54
N ALA A 141 -3.49 -12.90 -16.66
CA ALA A 141 -2.07 -12.65 -16.89
C ALA A 141 -1.38 -13.92 -17.39
N GLU A 142 -0.19 -13.76 -17.96
CA GLU A 142 0.72 -14.89 -18.10
C GLU A 142 1.14 -15.38 -16.71
N THR A 143 1.10 -16.68 -16.53
CA THR A 143 1.42 -17.32 -15.24
C THR A 143 2.58 -18.27 -15.40
N SER A 144 3.63 -18.12 -14.60
CA SER A 144 4.76 -19.04 -14.51
C SER A 144 4.81 -19.67 -13.13
N VAL A 145 4.87 -21.00 -13.08
CA VAL A 145 4.99 -21.76 -11.85
C VAL A 145 6.30 -22.57 -11.87
N ASN A 146 7.24 -22.24 -11.01
CA ASN A 146 8.47 -22.98 -10.80
C ASN A 146 8.27 -23.94 -9.62
N GLY A 147 7.89 -25.16 -9.92
CA GLY A 147 7.64 -26.19 -8.90
C GLY A 147 6.50 -27.10 -9.31
N ASN A 148 6.08 -27.95 -8.38
CA ASN A 148 4.96 -28.86 -8.64
C ASN A 148 3.64 -28.11 -8.49
N SER A 149 2.71 -28.38 -9.42
CA SER A 149 1.33 -27.91 -9.35
C SER A 149 0.39 -29.10 -9.23
N THR A 150 -0.54 -29.04 -8.29
CA THR A 150 -1.57 -30.07 -8.13
C THR A 150 -2.94 -29.42 -8.23
N SER A 151 -3.80 -29.97 -9.08
CA SER A 151 -5.19 -29.54 -9.23
C SER A 151 -6.13 -30.68 -8.85
N TYR A 152 -7.12 -30.38 -8.00
CA TYR A 152 -8.22 -31.29 -7.69
C TYR A 152 -9.48 -30.81 -8.44
N GLY A 153 -10.05 -31.68 -9.25
CA GLY A 153 -11.22 -31.37 -10.06
C GLY A 153 -10.90 -31.28 -11.56
N ASN A 154 -11.84 -30.78 -12.33
CA ASN A 154 -11.71 -30.72 -13.78
C ASN A 154 -10.84 -29.53 -14.21
N GLN A 155 -10.03 -29.75 -15.24
CA GLN A 155 -9.23 -28.71 -15.88
C GLN A 155 -9.65 -28.60 -17.34
N THR A 156 -10.02 -27.41 -17.78
CA THR A 156 -10.32 -27.10 -19.19
C THR A 156 -9.23 -26.20 -19.74
N ILE A 157 -8.62 -26.57 -20.84
CA ILE A 157 -7.56 -25.82 -21.50
C ILE A 157 -8.02 -25.45 -22.91
N ASN A 158 -8.17 -24.14 -23.15
CA ASN A 158 -8.46 -23.60 -24.47
C ASN A 158 -7.14 -23.21 -25.16
N GLY A 159 -6.43 -24.19 -25.66
CA GLY A 159 -5.12 -24.02 -26.27
C GLY A 159 -4.38 -25.34 -26.35
N SER A 160 -3.08 -25.28 -26.56
CA SER A 160 -2.23 -26.48 -26.62
C SER A 160 -1.56 -26.76 -25.31
N VAL A 161 -1.28 -28.04 -25.06
CA VAL A 161 -0.44 -28.50 -23.93
C VAL A 161 0.86 -29.06 -24.52
N SER A 162 1.99 -28.52 -24.08
CA SER A 162 3.32 -29.04 -24.41
C SER A 162 3.98 -29.56 -23.14
N ALA A 163 4.37 -30.83 -23.16
CA ALA A 163 5.08 -31.45 -22.04
C ALA A 163 6.42 -32.02 -22.54
N THR A 164 7.49 -31.73 -21.83
CA THR A 164 8.82 -32.31 -22.09
C THR A 164 8.93 -33.74 -21.52
N GLY A 165 8.14 -34.05 -20.51
CA GLY A 165 8.00 -35.37 -19.90
C GLY A 165 6.87 -36.19 -20.53
N ASP A 166 6.37 -37.16 -19.77
CA ASP A 166 5.25 -38.01 -20.14
C ASP A 166 3.94 -37.47 -19.55
N ILE A 167 2.85 -37.57 -20.31
CA ILE A 167 1.49 -37.34 -19.83
C ILE A 167 0.82 -38.68 -19.64
N LYS A 168 0.27 -38.95 -18.47
CA LYS A 168 -0.41 -40.21 -18.12
C LYS A 168 -1.87 -39.97 -17.75
N ALA A 169 -2.73 -40.84 -18.25
CA ALA A 169 -4.14 -40.90 -17.88
C ALA A 169 -4.49 -42.35 -17.50
N GLY A 170 -4.99 -42.60 -16.28
CA GLY A 170 -5.34 -43.95 -15.79
C GLY A 170 -4.19 -44.98 -15.88
N GLY A 171 -2.94 -44.54 -15.77
CA GLY A 171 -1.78 -45.38 -15.91
C GLY A 171 -1.26 -45.55 -17.35
N ILE A 172 -2.00 -45.12 -18.35
CA ILE A 172 -1.60 -45.17 -19.76
C ILE A 172 -0.72 -43.98 -20.10
N SER A 173 0.48 -44.22 -20.61
CA SER A 173 1.44 -43.18 -21.08
C SER A 173 1.08 -42.69 -22.46
N LEU A 174 0.99 -41.39 -22.62
CA LEU A 174 0.78 -40.78 -23.95
C LEU A 174 2.01 -41.03 -24.84
N LYS A 175 3.21 -41.04 -24.26
CA LYS A 175 4.49 -41.16 -24.97
C LYS A 175 4.82 -42.60 -25.39
N SER A 176 4.38 -43.62 -24.63
CA SER A 176 4.85 -45.00 -24.81
C SER A 176 3.76 -46.07 -24.83
N HIS A 177 2.46 -45.68 -24.95
CA HIS A 177 1.39 -46.67 -25.05
C HIS A 177 1.47 -47.44 -26.40
N LYS A 178 1.00 -48.67 -26.39
CA LYS A 178 0.97 -49.53 -27.55
C LYS A 178 -0.45 -50.01 -27.81
N HIS A 179 -0.80 -50.16 -29.08
CA HIS A 179 -2.05 -50.78 -29.49
C HIS A 179 -1.80 -52.27 -29.83
N GLY A 180 -2.63 -53.14 -29.32
CA GLY A 180 -2.62 -54.55 -29.66
C GLY A 180 -3.51 -54.87 -30.89
N GLY A 181 -3.31 -56.00 -31.54
CA GLY A 181 -4.16 -56.46 -32.63
C GLY A 181 -3.88 -55.80 -33.97
N VAL A 182 -2.69 -55.20 -34.16
CA VAL A 182 -2.25 -54.63 -35.47
C VAL A 182 -1.16 -55.51 -36.07
N ASP A 183 -1.26 -55.80 -37.38
CA ASP A 183 -0.22 -56.46 -38.13
C ASP A 183 0.98 -55.55 -38.35
N THR A 184 2.21 -56.16 -38.41
CA THR A 184 3.43 -55.41 -38.71
C THR A 184 3.42 -54.97 -40.18
N GLY A 185 3.45 -53.68 -40.42
CA GLY A 185 3.51 -53.08 -41.74
C GLY A 185 4.09 -51.64 -41.72
N GLY A 186 4.50 -51.12 -42.86
CA GLY A 186 5.05 -49.80 -43.06
C GLY A 186 4.00 -48.66 -43.16
N GLY A 187 2.72 -48.98 -42.96
CA GLY A 187 1.64 -47.96 -42.95
C GLY A 187 1.48 -47.26 -41.61
N SER A 188 1.07 -45.99 -41.63
CA SER A 188 0.66 -45.24 -40.45
C SER A 188 -0.86 -45.18 -40.37
N THR A 189 -1.41 -45.21 -39.15
CA THR A 189 -2.83 -44.94 -38.91
C THR A 189 -3.15 -43.46 -39.23
N SER A 190 -4.40 -43.21 -39.64
CA SER A 190 -4.91 -41.82 -39.65
C SER A 190 -4.94 -41.25 -38.25
N GLY A 191 -4.95 -39.90 -38.12
CA GLY A 191 -5.06 -39.24 -36.83
C GLY A 191 -6.28 -39.70 -36.04
N PRO A 192 -6.26 -39.50 -34.70
CA PRO A 192 -7.39 -39.82 -33.84
C PRO A 192 -8.63 -39.03 -34.29
N GLN A 193 -9.77 -39.68 -34.34
CA GLN A 193 -11.08 -39.09 -34.63
C GLN A 193 -11.80 -38.72 -33.32
#